data_21495f3df70a9a1156efc2c953d535be
#
_entry.id   21495f3df70a9a1156efc2c953d535be
#
_cell.length_a   1.000
_cell.length_b   1.000
_cell.length_c   1.000
_cell.angle_alpha   90.00
_cell.angle_beta   90.00
_cell.angle_gamma   90.00
#
_symmetry.space_group_name_H-M   'P 1'
#
loop_
_entity.id
_entity.type
_entity.pdbx_description
1 polymer ?
#
loop_
_entity_poly.entity_id
_entity_poly.type
_entity_poly.pdbx_seq_one_letter_code
_entity_poly.pdbx_strand_id
1 'polypeptide(L)'
;RMLEKGLIADEMYKLVNPKLIEGFVASKVGQRMAEAAARGDLFREKPFVMDYDGVLVQGIIDAFWLENDKIVLLDYKTDRVNEEHELVDRYKTQLDLYADALGRIFSAGDKNAEINEKLIYSFRLQKSIGIDK
;
A
#
# COMPACT_ATOMS: atom_id res chain seq x y z
N ARG A 1 -16.44 11.46 4.27
CA ARG A 1 -16.89 10.16 3.78
C ARG A 1 -16.59 9.91 2.30
N MET A 2 -16.81 10.92 1.48
CA MET A 2 -16.42 10.84 0.07
C MET A 2 -14.90 10.67 -0.06
N LEU A 3 -14.14 11.33 0.80
CA LEU A 3 -12.69 11.17 0.85
C LEU A 3 -12.32 9.74 1.22
N GLU A 4 -12.98 9.17 2.23
CA GLU A 4 -12.73 7.79 2.66
C GLU A 4 -13.00 6.80 1.54
N LYS A 5 -14.11 6.97 0.80
CA LYS A 5 -14.44 6.09 -0.32
C LYS A 5 -13.40 6.14 -1.43
N GLY A 6 -12.74 7.29 -1.59
CA GLY A 6 -11.67 7.43 -2.56
C GLY A 6 -10.35 6.80 -2.13
N LEU A 7 -10.16 6.56 -0.84
CA LEU A 7 -8.91 6.03 -0.29
C LEU A 7 -9.02 4.55 0.13
N ILE A 8 -10.19 4.12 0.58
CA ILE A 8 -10.39 2.79 1.14
C ILE A 8 -11.33 1.97 0.27
N ALA A 9 -10.95 0.73 -0.02
CA ALA A 9 -11.80 -0.19 -0.77
C ALA A 9 -13.05 -0.56 0.02
N ASP A 10 -14.16 -0.79 -0.68
CA ASP A 10 -15.43 -1.12 -0.04
C ASP A 10 -15.35 -2.34 0.87
N GLU A 11 -14.52 -3.33 0.52
CA GLU A 11 -14.34 -4.53 1.35
C GLU A 11 -13.82 -4.20 2.73
N MET A 12 -13.01 -3.16 2.86
CA MET A 12 -12.43 -2.78 4.15
C MET A 12 -13.49 -2.29 5.13
N TYR A 13 -14.56 -1.65 4.63
CA TYR A 13 -15.66 -1.21 5.50
C TYR A 13 -16.39 -2.37 6.15
N LYS A 14 -16.29 -3.57 5.56
CA LYS A 14 -16.90 -4.78 6.12
C LYS A 14 -16.02 -5.44 7.18
N LEU A 15 -14.69 -5.27 7.05
CA LEU A 15 -13.71 -5.94 7.89
C LEU A 15 -13.24 -5.09 9.06
N VAL A 16 -13.38 -3.78 8.98
CA VAL A 16 -12.79 -2.84 9.93
C VAL A 16 -13.84 -1.90 10.48
N ASN A 17 -13.76 -1.65 11.78
CA ASN A 17 -14.63 -0.68 12.45
C ASN A 17 -14.47 0.71 11.79
N PRO A 18 -15.58 1.40 11.48
CA PRO A 18 -15.50 2.74 10.87
C PRO A 18 -14.63 3.75 11.60
N LYS A 19 -14.52 3.66 12.92
CA LYS A 19 -13.64 4.54 13.69
C LYS A 19 -12.17 4.32 13.36
N LEU A 20 -11.79 3.08 13.07
CA LEU A 20 -10.42 2.77 12.69
C LEU A 20 -10.11 3.31 11.30
N ILE A 21 -11.10 3.30 10.41
CA ILE A 21 -10.95 3.89 9.07
C ILE A 21 -10.79 5.40 9.19
N GLU A 22 -11.58 6.05 10.04
CA GLU A 22 -11.45 7.48 10.31
C GLU A 22 -10.05 7.81 10.84
N GLY A 23 -9.53 6.97 11.75
CA GLY A 23 -8.19 7.13 12.29
C GLY A 23 -7.11 7.04 11.20
N PHE A 24 -7.28 6.13 10.24
CA PHE A 24 -6.36 6.02 9.12
C PHE A 24 -6.39 7.31 8.26
N VAL A 25 -7.59 7.76 7.91
CA VAL A 25 -7.76 8.96 7.06
C VAL A 25 -7.15 10.19 7.73
N ALA A 26 -7.26 10.27 9.06
CA ALA A 26 -6.69 11.39 9.83
C ALA A 26 -5.18 11.26 10.07
N SER A 27 -4.59 10.09 9.86
CA SER A 27 -3.17 9.85 10.08
C SER A 27 -2.32 10.58 9.04
N LYS A 28 -1.01 10.69 9.32
CA LYS A 28 -0.08 11.31 8.38
C LYS A 28 -0.06 10.58 7.04
N VAL A 29 -0.05 9.24 7.08
CA VAL A 29 -0.02 8.45 5.84
C VAL A 29 -1.34 8.60 5.09
N GLY A 30 -2.46 8.65 5.79
CA GLY A 30 -3.77 8.89 5.18
C GLY A 30 -3.84 10.26 4.50
N GLN A 31 -3.27 11.27 5.12
CA GLN A 31 -3.21 12.62 4.54
C GLN A 31 -2.32 12.66 3.30
N ARG A 32 -1.18 11.99 3.33
CA ARG A 32 -0.29 11.90 2.18
C ARG A 32 -1.01 11.23 1.01
N MET A 33 -1.75 10.18 1.31
CA MET A 33 -2.53 9.46 0.30
C MET A 33 -3.62 10.34 -0.29
N ALA A 34 -4.31 11.11 0.56
CA ALA A 34 -5.34 12.04 0.11
C ALA A 34 -4.78 13.14 -0.80
N GLU A 35 -3.60 13.66 -0.46
CA GLU A 35 -2.91 14.65 -1.29
C GLU A 35 -2.55 14.07 -2.65
N ALA A 36 -2.07 12.82 -2.66
CA ALA A 36 -1.76 12.13 -3.92
C ALA A 36 -3.02 11.94 -4.76
N ALA A 37 -4.14 11.59 -4.13
CA ALA A 37 -5.41 11.45 -4.82
C ALA A 37 -5.83 12.77 -5.47
N ALA A 38 -5.67 13.87 -4.75
CA ALA A 38 -6.02 15.19 -5.26
C ALA A 38 -5.17 15.60 -6.46
N ARG A 39 -3.91 15.14 -6.53
CA ARG A 39 -3.02 15.40 -7.67
C ARG A 39 -3.26 14.46 -8.84
N GLY A 40 -4.04 13.38 -8.66
CA GLY A 40 -4.20 12.34 -9.68
C GLY A 40 -3.05 11.32 -9.68
N ASP A 41 -2.30 11.24 -8.60
CA ASP A 41 -1.13 10.37 -8.48
C ASP A 41 -1.37 9.12 -7.63
N LEU A 42 -2.61 8.88 -7.21
CA LEU A 42 -2.95 7.71 -6.40
C LEU A 42 -3.50 6.59 -7.28
N PHE A 43 -2.97 5.37 -7.07
CA PHE A 43 -3.42 4.16 -7.73
C PHE A 43 -3.84 3.15 -6.66
N ARG A 44 -5.01 2.52 -6.84
CA ARG A 44 -5.55 1.57 -5.87
C ARG A 44 -5.93 0.27 -6.56
N GLU A 45 -5.84 -0.82 -5.80
CA GLU A 45 -6.29 -2.14 -6.24
C GLU A 45 -5.71 -2.51 -7.60
N LYS A 46 -4.39 -2.36 -7.73
CA LYS A 46 -3.67 -2.64 -8.97
C LYS A 46 -3.32 -4.12 -9.07
N PRO A 47 -3.96 -4.87 -9.98
CA PRO A 47 -3.58 -6.26 -10.19
C PRO A 47 -2.28 -6.32 -11.01
N PHE A 48 -1.50 -7.36 -10.76
CA PHE A 48 -0.31 -7.62 -11.55
C PHE A 48 -0.11 -9.11 -11.76
N VAL A 49 0.58 -9.46 -12.85
CA VAL A 49 1.04 -10.80 -13.13
C VAL A 49 2.49 -10.67 -13.58
N MET A 50 3.40 -11.39 -12.91
CA MET A 50 4.83 -11.38 -13.25
C MET A 50 5.34 -12.79 -13.40
N ASP A 51 6.26 -12.96 -14.36
CA ASP A 51 6.95 -14.22 -14.57
C ASP A 51 8.30 -14.14 -13.85
N TYR A 52 8.48 -15.02 -12.86
CA TYR A 52 9.75 -15.16 -12.13
C TYR A 52 10.34 -16.53 -12.47
N ASP A 53 11.21 -16.53 -13.48
CA ASP A 53 11.89 -17.75 -13.94
C ASP A 53 10.93 -18.91 -14.26
N GLY A 54 9.86 -18.59 -15.01
CA GLY A 54 8.85 -19.56 -15.41
C GLY A 54 7.73 -19.77 -14.42
N VAL A 55 7.81 -19.13 -13.25
CA VAL A 55 6.75 -19.19 -12.26
C VAL A 55 5.91 -17.90 -12.35
N LEU A 56 4.63 -18.05 -12.65
CA LEU A 56 3.73 -16.90 -12.69
C LEU A 56 3.31 -16.53 -11.28
N VAL A 57 3.53 -15.27 -10.92
CA VAL A 57 3.11 -14.72 -9.64
C VAL A 57 2.06 -13.66 -9.90
N GLN A 58 0.92 -13.80 -9.24
CA GLN A 58 -0.19 -12.86 -9.35
C GLN A 58 -0.46 -12.21 -8.00
N GLY A 59 -0.91 -10.97 -8.02
CA GLY A 59 -1.31 -10.29 -6.82
C GLY A 59 -2.10 -9.04 -7.12
N ILE A 60 -2.57 -8.41 -6.04
CA ILE A 60 -3.27 -7.13 -6.11
C ILE A 60 -2.60 -6.21 -5.10
N ILE A 61 -2.09 -5.07 -5.58
CA ILE A 61 -1.47 -4.07 -4.72
C ILE A 61 -2.58 -3.16 -4.21
N ASP A 62 -2.72 -3.04 -2.89
CA ASP A 62 -3.79 -2.25 -2.28
C ASP A 62 -3.74 -0.78 -2.70
N ALA A 63 -2.59 -0.16 -2.55
CA ALA A 63 -2.41 1.24 -2.93
C ALA A 63 -0.94 1.57 -3.16
N PHE A 64 -0.69 2.47 -4.08
CA PHE A 64 0.58 3.14 -4.21
C PHE A 64 0.37 4.50 -4.83
N TRP A 65 1.28 5.42 -4.56
CA TRP A 65 1.20 6.76 -5.11
C TRP A 65 2.59 7.32 -5.37
N LEU A 66 2.60 8.41 -6.12
CA LEU A 66 3.85 9.11 -6.44
C LEU A 66 4.01 10.33 -5.54
N GLU A 67 5.22 10.47 -4.99
CA GLU A 67 5.64 11.66 -4.24
C GLU A 67 7.01 12.04 -4.77
N ASN A 68 7.13 13.22 -5.35
CA ASN A 68 8.38 13.68 -5.95
C ASN A 68 8.97 12.66 -6.93
N ASP A 69 8.10 12.09 -7.77
CA ASP A 69 8.43 11.08 -8.78
C ASP A 69 8.95 9.76 -8.19
N LYS A 70 8.73 9.53 -6.90
CA LYS A 70 9.06 8.26 -6.24
C LYS A 70 7.80 7.57 -5.78
N ILE A 71 7.87 6.24 -5.68
CA ILE A 71 6.71 5.42 -5.33
C ILE A 71 6.65 5.17 -3.83
N VAL A 72 5.48 5.40 -3.25
CA VAL A 72 5.15 4.97 -1.89
C VAL A 72 4.15 3.84 -2.02
N LEU A 73 4.51 2.66 -1.52
CA LEU A 73 3.66 1.47 -1.55
C LEU A 73 3.02 1.28 -0.18
N LEU A 74 1.72 1.07 -0.16
CA LEU A 74 0.97 0.87 1.08
C LEU A 74 0.10 -0.38 0.97
N ASP A 75 0.17 -1.22 2.01
CA ASP A 75 -0.64 -2.41 2.13
C ASP A 75 -1.39 -2.36 3.46
N TYR A 76 -2.70 -2.61 3.43
CA TYR A 76 -3.53 -2.61 4.63
C TYR A 76 -3.54 -4.00 5.26
N LYS A 77 -3.40 -4.07 6.58
CA LYS A 77 -3.50 -5.33 7.31
C LYS A 77 -4.44 -5.21 8.51
N THR A 78 -5.25 -6.24 8.69
CA THR A 78 -6.21 -6.32 9.80
C THR A 78 -5.82 -7.40 10.82
N ASP A 79 -4.64 -8.00 10.65
CA ASP A 79 -4.14 -9.07 11.51
C ASP A 79 -4.16 -8.64 12.98
N ARG A 80 -4.55 -9.56 13.82
CA ARG A 80 -4.51 -9.35 15.28
C ARG A 80 -3.10 -9.63 15.76
N VAL A 81 -2.33 -8.56 15.90
CA VAL A 81 -0.95 -8.61 16.36
C VAL A 81 -0.81 -7.65 17.54
N ASN A 82 0.21 -7.83 18.34
CA ASN A 82 0.51 -6.98 19.49
C ASN A 82 1.69 -6.06 19.21
N GLU A 83 2.57 -6.41 18.29
CA GLU A 83 3.80 -5.67 18.02
C GLU A 83 4.04 -5.57 16.52
N GLU A 84 4.74 -4.50 16.12
CA GLU A 84 5.04 -4.21 14.71
C GLU A 84 5.83 -5.32 14.02
N HIS A 85 6.81 -5.91 14.71
CA HIS A 85 7.67 -6.91 14.11
C HIS A 85 6.90 -8.15 13.64
N GLU A 86 5.77 -8.45 14.27
CA GLU A 86 4.94 -9.58 13.84
C GLU A 86 4.45 -9.40 12.41
N LEU A 87 4.07 -8.17 12.07
CA LEU A 87 3.62 -7.86 10.71
C LEU A 87 4.78 -7.82 9.72
N VAL A 88 5.90 -7.26 10.13
CA VAL A 88 7.09 -7.21 9.29
C VAL A 88 7.53 -8.63 8.93
N ASP A 89 7.61 -9.50 9.93
CA ASP A 89 8.02 -10.89 9.72
C ASP A 89 7.09 -11.65 8.77
N ARG A 90 5.79 -11.40 8.88
CA ARG A 90 4.79 -12.06 8.03
C ARG A 90 4.78 -11.55 6.58
N TYR A 91 4.96 -10.25 6.40
CA TYR A 91 4.63 -9.60 5.12
C TYR A 91 5.79 -8.94 4.39
N LYS A 92 7.00 -8.94 4.96
CA LYS A 92 8.16 -8.33 4.31
C LYS A 92 8.37 -8.89 2.91
N THR A 93 8.34 -10.20 2.77
CA THR A 93 8.55 -10.86 1.47
C THR A 93 7.46 -10.45 0.47
N GLN A 94 6.20 -10.37 0.92
CA GLN A 94 5.11 -9.94 0.06
C GLN A 94 5.31 -8.51 -0.43
N LEU A 95 5.68 -7.60 0.47
CA LEU A 95 5.90 -6.19 0.10
C LEU A 95 7.12 -6.01 -0.79
N ASP A 96 8.18 -6.78 -0.53
CA ASP A 96 9.36 -6.76 -1.39
C ASP A 96 9.00 -7.21 -2.80
N LEU A 97 8.15 -8.25 -2.91
CA LEU A 97 7.68 -8.74 -4.20
C LEU A 97 6.81 -7.70 -4.92
N TYR A 98 5.91 -7.05 -4.19
CA TYR A 98 5.06 -6.01 -4.76
C TYR A 98 5.90 -4.81 -5.23
N ALA A 99 6.89 -4.42 -4.45
CA ALA A 99 7.80 -3.34 -4.82
C ALA A 99 8.58 -3.69 -6.09
N ASP A 100 9.06 -4.93 -6.20
CA ASP A 100 9.76 -5.39 -7.40
C ASP A 100 8.84 -5.35 -8.62
N ALA A 101 7.59 -5.81 -8.47
CA ALA A 101 6.61 -5.78 -9.56
C ALA A 101 6.36 -4.35 -10.03
N LEU A 102 6.18 -3.40 -9.10
CA LEU A 102 5.98 -2.00 -9.45
C LEU A 102 7.19 -1.41 -10.16
N GLY A 103 8.40 -1.75 -9.68
CA GLY A 103 9.63 -1.29 -10.31
C GLY A 103 9.72 -1.76 -11.75
N ARG A 104 9.35 -3.01 -12.03
CA ARG A 104 9.36 -3.55 -13.39
C ARG A 104 8.31 -2.87 -14.28
N ILE A 105 7.11 -2.64 -13.75
CA ILE A 105 6.03 -1.98 -14.49
C ILE A 105 6.44 -0.56 -14.89
N PHE A 106 7.00 0.21 -13.97
CA PHE A 106 7.40 1.58 -14.23
C PHE A 106 8.66 1.67 -15.09
N SER A 107 9.56 0.68 -14.99
CA SER A 107 10.76 0.66 -15.83
C SER A 107 10.45 0.33 -17.29
N ALA A 108 9.37 -0.42 -17.55
CA ALA A 108 8.94 -0.76 -18.90
C ALA A 108 8.22 0.40 -19.59
N GLY A 109 7.78 1.41 -18.83
CA GLY A 109 7.13 2.61 -19.36
C GLY A 109 8.10 3.77 -19.52
N ASP A 110 7.55 4.92 -19.88
CA ASP A 110 8.33 6.15 -20.07
C ASP A 110 8.75 6.80 -18.75
N LYS A 111 8.24 6.31 -17.63
CA LYS A 111 8.53 6.87 -16.31
C LYS A 111 9.39 5.91 -15.51
N ASN A 112 10.58 6.36 -15.15
CA ASN A 112 11.45 5.65 -14.21
C ASN A 112 11.14 6.16 -12.80
N ALA A 113 10.33 5.41 -12.07
CA ALA A 113 10.03 5.75 -10.69
C ALA A 113 10.63 4.70 -9.76
N GLU A 114 11.39 5.17 -8.77
CA GLU A 114 12.00 4.30 -7.76
C GLU A 114 11.03 4.09 -6.61
N ILE A 115 11.13 2.93 -5.96
CA ILE A 115 10.38 2.66 -4.73
C ILE A 115 11.08 3.40 -3.59
N ASN A 116 10.40 4.35 -2.98
CA ASN A 116 10.94 5.14 -1.89
C ASN A 116 10.58 4.55 -0.52
N GLU A 117 9.32 4.13 -0.36
CA GLU A 117 8.83 3.58 0.90
C GLU A 117 7.93 2.39 0.64
N LYS A 118 8.03 1.39 1.52
CA LYS A 118 7.13 0.24 1.57
C LYS A 118 6.50 0.25 2.96
N LEU A 119 5.19 0.44 3.01
CA LEU A 119 4.47 0.64 4.26
C LEU A 119 3.37 -0.39 4.44
N ILE A 120 3.23 -0.87 5.67
CA ILE A 120 2.04 -1.60 6.11
C ILE A 120 1.27 -0.66 7.01
N TYR A 121 -0.03 -0.49 6.77
CA TYR A 121 -0.88 0.17 7.74
C TYR A 121 -1.65 -0.90 8.52
N SER A 122 -1.42 -0.95 9.83
CA SER A 122 -2.08 -1.88 10.72
C SER A 122 -3.29 -1.21 11.34
N PHE A 123 -4.49 -1.72 11.05
CA PHE A 123 -5.70 -1.22 11.71
C PHE A 123 -5.74 -1.65 13.17
N ARG A 124 -5.15 -2.79 13.49
CA ARG A 124 -5.05 -3.27 14.88
C ARG A 124 -4.21 -2.34 15.75
N LEU A 125 -3.02 -2.00 15.25
CA LEU A 125 -2.08 -1.14 15.98
C LEU A 125 -2.33 0.35 15.73
N GLN A 126 -3.13 0.67 14.74
CA GLN A 126 -3.49 2.04 14.32
C GLN A 126 -2.26 2.86 13.98
N LYS A 127 -1.37 2.28 13.19
CA LYS A 127 -0.17 3.00 12.73
C LYS A 127 0.40 2.39 11.44
N SER A 128 1.22 3.19 10.77
CA SER A 128 1.97 2.74 9.61
C SER A 128 3.33 2.20 10.05
N ILE A 129 3.79 1.16 9.36
CA ILE A 129 5.04 0.47 9.67
C ILE A 129 5.86 0.43 8.40
N GLY A 130 7.08 0.98 8.45
CA GLY A 130 7.99 0.95 7.31
C GLY A 130 8.71 -0.39 7.21
N ILE A 131 8.82 -0.89 5.98
CA ILE A 131 9.59 -2.09 5.69
C ILE A 131 10.95 -1.65 5.14
N ASP A 132 12.01 -2.15 5.70
CA ASP A 132 13.37 -1.82 5.27
C ASP A 132 13.66 -2.35 3.86
N LYS A 133 14.48 -1.60 3.15
CA LYS A 133 14.88 -1.96 1.79
C LYS A 133 15.76 -3.20 1.77
#